data_b5fb493e3b51e0dc41bfb3b04b55dce6
#
_entry.id   b5fb493e3b51e0dc41bfb3b04b55dce6
#
_cell.length_a   1.000
_cell.length_b   1.000
_cell.length_c   1.000
_cell.angle_alpha   90.00
_cell.angle_beta   90.00
_cell.angle_gamma   90.00
#
_symmetry.space_group_name_H-M   'P 1'
#
loop_
_entity.id
_entity.type
_entity.pdbx_description
1 polymer ?
#
loop_
_entity_poly.entity_id
_entity_poly.type
_entity_poly.pdbx_seq_one_letter_code
_entity_poly.pdbx_strand_id
1 'polypeptide(L)'
;MNHKGLYKEDMGSYHSLLSSLVAYHQQGETSDTEQDLTFVKVLARVMGKKLDQKGLVNPALPTSPSSKPLEKETLQALYPADKEFYLSTSGLTEFYRNEYSYFLRYVLGLQEEVRLRPDARSHGNFLHRIFERALKLPAENSFDQRLEQAIKETSQEREFEAIYQESLEAQFTKEVLLDVARTTGHILRHNLAIETIQEEATFGGKDQAFIQLDNGRSVHVRGKVDRIDRLKADGAIGVVDYKSSLTQFQFPHFFNGLNSQLPTYLAALKREGEQNFFGAMYLEMAEPVQSLLAVKSLAGAVAEASKSMKYQGLFLEKESSHLGEFYNKNKANQLTDEEFQLLLDYNAHLYKKAAEKILQGQFA
;
A
#
# COMPACT_ATOMS: atom_id res chain seq x y z
N MET A 1 -19.97 13.49 1.44
CA MET A 1 -19.70 14.29 2.67
C MET A 1 -18.29 13.98 3.14
N ASN A 2 -17.44 14.99 3.20
CA ASN A 2 -16.03 14.84 3.56
C ASN A 2 -15.90 14.55 5.06
N HIS A 3 -15.39 13.39 5.46
CA HIS A 3 -15.22 13.00 6.86
C HIS A 3 -14.30 13.93 7.70
N LYS A 4 -13.63 14.89 7.09
CA LYS A 4 -12.72 15.84 7.76
C LYS A 4 -13.40 17.11 8.28
N GLY A 5 -14.69 17.30 8.07
CA GLY A 5 -15.40 18.54 8.38
C GLY A 5 -16.37 18.50 9.57
N LEU A 6 -16.45 17.40 10.31
CA LEU A 6 -17.26 17.32 11.51
C LEU A 6 -16.47 17.89 12.71
N TYR A 7 -16.44 19.21 12.84
CA TYR A 7 -15.88 19.88 14.00
C TYR A 7 -16.69 19.57 15.27
N LYS A 8 -16.02 19.60 16.43
CA LYS A 8 -16.64 19.33 17.74
C LYS A 8 -17.88 20.20 18.01
N GLU A 9 -17.94 21.37 17.41
CA GLU A 9 -19.06 22.33 17.53
C GLU A 9 -20.35 21.85 16.85
N ASP A 10 -20.21 21.08 15.75
CA ASP A 10 -21.38 20.54 15.01
C ASP A 10 -21.95 19.28 15.65
N MET A 11 -21.23 18.62 16.54
CA MET A 11 -21.68 17.38 17.20
C MET A 11 -22.93 17.61 18.06
N GLY A 12 -23.09 18.80 18.64
CA GLY A 12 -24.31 19.18 19.39
C GLY A 12 -25.55 19.20 18.50
N SER A 13 -25.45 19.73 17.29
CA SER A 13 -26.55 19.80 16.30
C SER A 13 -26.94 18.43 15.78
N TYR A 14 -25.96 17.56 15.48
CA TYR A 14 -26.21 16.17 15.08
C TYR A 14 -26.84 15.35 16.20
N HIS A 15 -26.45 15.62 17.44
CA HIS A 15 -27.01 14.97 18.62
C HIS A 15 -28.49 15.33 18.81
N SER A 16 -28.83 16.60 18.63
CA SER A 16 -30.20 17.10 18.68
C SER A 16 -31.05 16.51 17.56
N LEU A 17 -30.51 16.48 16.33
CA LEU A 17 -31.18 15.89 15.17
C LEU A 17 -31.43 14.39 15.38
N LEU A 18 -30.44 13.64 15.84
CA LEU A 18 -30.61 12.22 16.13
C LEU A 18 -31.67 11.97 17.19
N SER A 19 -31.65 12.75 18.27
CA SER A 19 -32.64 12.65 19.36
C SER A 19 -34.05 12.94 18.86
N SER A 20 -34.19 13.94 17.98
CA SER A 20 -35.46 14.29 17.35
C SER A 20 -35.99 13.20 16.42
N LEU A 21 -35.11 12.60 15.61
CA LEU A 21 -35.45 11.49 14.71
C LEU A 21 -35.84 10.22 15.48
N VAL A 22 -35.14 9.93 16.57
CA VAL A 22 -35.48 8.79 17.44
C VAL A 22 -36.82 9.01 18.12
N ALA A 23 -37.10 10.24 18.64
CA ALA A 23 -38.39 10.58 19.22
C ALA A 23 -39.55 10.50 18.22
N TYR A 24 -39.30 10.94 16.98
CA TYR A 24 -40.27 10.85 15.89
C TYR A 24 -40.67 9.40 15.60
N HIS A 25 -39.68 8.51 15.44
CA HIS A 25 -39.94 7.08 15.23
C HIS A 25 -40.58 6.38 16.44
N GLN A 26 -40.30 6.84 17.66
CA GLN A 26 -40.93 6.30 18.87
C GLN A 26 -42.38 6.69 19.03
N GLN A 27 -42.83 7.79 18.43
CA GLN A 27 -44.23 8.26 18.44
C GLN A 27 -45.14 7.52 17.45
N GLY A 28 -44.60 6.60 16.64
CA GLY A 28 -45.39 5.75 15.75
C GLY A 28 -45.97 6.50 14.54
N GLU A 29 -45.50 7.70 14.27
CA GLU A 29 -45.77 8.36 12.99
C GLU A 29 -44.95 7.67 11.93
N THR A 30 -45.59 6.79 11.20
CA THR A 30 -44.98 5.98 10.15
C THR A 30 -44.64 6.84 8.95
N SER A 31 -43.42 7.28 8.82
CA SER A 31 -42.86 7.51 7.51
C SER A 31 -42.41 6.17 6.95
N ASP A 32 -43.08 5.72 5.93
CA ASP A 32 -42.95 4.40 5.31
C ASP A 32 -41.67 4.24 4.48
N THR A 33 -40.63 4.97 4.76
CA THR A 33 -39.39 4.89 3.97
C THR A 33 -38.28 4.18 4.75
N GLU A 34 -37.97 2.98 4.31
CA GLU A 34 -36.78 2.18 4.65
C GLU A 34 -35.48 3.02 4.65
N GLN A 35 -35.48 4.13 3.90
CA GLN A 35 -34.42 5.13 3.81
C GLN A 35 -34.21 5.90 5.12
N ASP A 36 -35.26 6.30 5.83
CA ASP A 36 -35.15 7.09 7.08
C ASP A 36 -34.57 6.24 8.21
N LEU A 37 -34.99 4.98 8.28
CA LEU A 37 -34.45 4.03 9.24
C LEU A 37 -32.95 3.74 9.00
N THR A 38 -32.55 3.67 7.75
CA THR A 38 -31.17 3.48 7.36
C THR A 38 -30.33 4.69 7.74
N PHE A 39 -30.85 5.89 7.52
CA PHE A 39 -30.16 7.13 7.90
C PHE A 39 -29.94 7.24 9.43
N VAL A 40 -30.96 6.96 10.24
CA VAL A 40 -30.88 6.95 11.71
C VAL A 40 -29.84 5.93 12.20
N LYS A 41 -29.79 4.73 11.61
CA LYS A 41 -28.82 3.69 11.94
C LYS A 41 -27.39 4.12 11.61
N VAL A 42 -27.19 4.70 10.42
CA VAL A 42 -25.86 5.21 10.02
C VAL A 42 -25.41 6.32 10.96
N LEU A 43 -26.32 7.24 11.30
CA LEU A 43 -26.02 8.35 12.21
C LEU A 43 -25.67 7.86 13.62
N ALA A 44 -26.44 6.91 14.16
CA ALA A 44 -26.20 6.30 15.46
C ALA A 44 -24.84 5.57 15.50
N ARG A 45 -24.48 4.87 14.43
CA ARG A 45 -23.19 4.18 14.29
C ARG A 45 -22.03 5.18 14.25
N VAL A 46 -22.17 6.28 13.49
CA VAL A 46 -21.15 7.34 13.41
C VAL A 46 -20.96 8.03 14.76
N MET A 47 -22.03 8.18 15.55
CA MET A 47 -21.99 8.80 16.87
C MET A 47 -21.60 7.85 18.00
N GLY A 48 -21.33 6.57 17.71
CA GLY A 48 -20.95 5.56 18.71
C GLY A 48 -22.03 5.25 19.74
N LYS A 49 -23.29 5.59 19.47
CA LYS A 49 -24.40 5.38 20.38
C LYS A 49 -25.12 4.09 20.08
N LYS A 50 -25.41 3.31 21.12
CA LYS A 50 -26.39 2.22 21.06
C LYS A 50 -27.79 2.86 21.05
N LEU A 51 -28.51 2.69 19.97
CA LEU A 51 -29.95 2.98 19.95
C LEU A 51 -30.64 1.96 20.87
N ASP A 52 -31.39 2.45 21.87
CA ASP A 52 -32.15 1.59 22.74
C ASP A 52 -33.22 0.86 21.91
N GLN A 53 -33.30 -0.44 22.07
CA GLN A 53 -34.03 -1.33 21.13
C GLN A 53 -35.55 -1.30 21.29
N LYS A 54 -36.10 -0.48 22.17
CA LYS A 54 -37.54 -0.38 22.32
C LYS A 54 -38.16 0.42 21.16
N GLY A 55 -38.56 -0.28 20.13
CA GLY A 55 -39.33 0.28 18.99
C GLY A 55 -38.63 0.28 17.64
N LEU A 56 -37.32 0.20 17.56
CA LEU A 56 -36.66 -0.08 16.29
C LEU A 56 -36.65 -1.61 16.07
N VAL A 57 -37.46 -2.07 15.15
CA VAL A 57 -37.25 -3.41 14.60
C VAL A 57 -35.83 -3.43 14.10
N ASN A 58 -34.97 -4.14 14.80
CA ASN A 58 -33.66 -4.48 14.31
C ASN A 58 -33.90 -5.40 13.09
N PRO A 59 -33.87 -4.89 11.84
CA PRO A 59 -33.67 -5.83 10.76
C PRO A 59 -32.31 -6.38 11.15
N ALA A 60 -32.25 -7.67 11.50
CA ALA A 60 -31.01 -8.37 11.65
C ALA A 60 -30.13 -7.82 10.54
N LEU A 61 -29.04 -7.13 10.90
CA LEU A 61 -27.99 -6.83 9.92
C LEU A 61 -27.91 -8.12 9.11
N PRO A 62 -28.09 -8.07 7.78
CA PRO A 62 -28.02 -9.30 7.02
C PRO A 62 -26.79 -10.00 7.59
N THR A 63 -27.02 -11.07 8.33
CA THR A 63 -25.93 -11.91 8.82
C THR A 63 -25.14 -12.11 7.56
N SER A 64 -23.91 -11.64 7.52
CA SER A 64 -23.06 -11.81 6.34
C SER A 64 -23.39 -13.19 5.83
N PRO A 65 -23.93 -13.36 4.63
CA PRO A 65 -24.41 -14.65 4.22
C PRO A 65 -23.29 -15.60 4.58
N SER A 66 -23.55 -16.56 5.47
CA SER A 66 -22.51 -17.48 5.89
C SER A 66 -22.05 -18.10 4.59
N SER A 67 -20.91 -17.66 4.09
CA SER A 67 -20.43 -18.08 2.80
C SER A 67 -20.19 -19.57 2.95
N LYS A 68 -21.06 -20.36 2.34
CA LYS A 68 -20.83 -21.78 2.27
C LYS A 68 -19.53 -21.94 1.48
N PRO A 69 -18.62 -22.80 1.96
CA PRO A 69 -17.44 -23.10 1.17
C PRO A 69 -17.83 -23.50 -0.26
N LEU A 70 -16.99 -23.17 -1.22
CA LEU A 70 -17.20 -23.59 -2.59
C LEU A 70 -17.29 -25.11 -2.67
N GLU A 71 -18.14 -25.61 -3.57
CA GLU A 71 -18.25 -27.04 -3.82
C GLU A 71 -16.92 -27.63 -4.29
N LYS A 72 -16.68 -28.89 -3.93
CA LYS A 72 -15.41 -29.58 -4.15
C LYS A 72 -15.00 -29.61 -5.64
N GLU A 73 -15.96 -29.81 -6.52
CA GLU A 73 -15.73 -29.82 -7.98
C GLU A 73 -15.28 -28.43 -8.48
N THR A 74 -15.90 -27.37 -7.97
CA THR A 74 -15.54 -25.98 -8.30
C THR A 74 -14.13 -25.66 -7.79
N LEU A 75 -13.80 -26.06 -6.56
CA LEU A 75 -12.46 -25.88 -6.01
C LEU A 75 -11.38 -26.63 -6.80
N GLN A 76 -11.66 -27.87 -7.22
CA GLN A 76 -10.74 -28.65 -8.03
C GLN A 76 -10.52 -28.02 -9.42
N ALA A 77 -11.56 -27.42 -9.98
CA ALA A 77 -11.44 -26.70 -11.25
C ALA A 77 -10.63 -25.40 -11.11
N LEU A 78 -10.81 -24.64 -10.03
CA LEU A 78 -10.09 -23.38 -9.76
C LEU A 78 -8.64 -23.63 -9.33
N TYR A 79 -8.43 -24.63 -8.48
CA TYR A 79 -7.14 -24.94 -7.85
C TYR A 79 -6.78 -26.42 -8.00
N PRO A 80 -6.50 -26.90 -9.22
CA PRO A 80 -6.09 -28.28 -9.45
C PRO A 80 -4.91 -28.67 -8.56
N ALA A 81 -4.93 -29.90 -8.03
CA ALA A 81 -3.90 -30.33 -7.08
C ALA A 81 -2.50 -30.48 -7.72
N ASP A 82 -2.46 -30.70 -9.02
CA ASP A 82 -1.24 -30.81 -9.84
C ASP A 82 -0.67 -29.46 -10.27
N LYS A 83 -1.35 -28.35 -9.98
CA LYS A 83 -0.88 -26.99 -10.29
C LYS A 83 -0.37 -26.28 -9.05
N GLU A 84 0.65 -25.48 -9.26
CA GLU A 84 1.19 -24.58 -8.26
C GLU A 84 0.13 -23.55 -7.83
N PHE A 85 0.10 -23.21 -6.56
CA PHE A 85 -0.75 -22.17 -6.03
C PHE A 85 0.05 -20.88 -5.83
N TYR A 86 -0.42 -19.79 -6.43
CA TYR A 86 0.22 -18.49 -6.36
C TYR A 86 -0.63 -17.51 -5.56
N LEU A 87 0.02 -16.81 -4.61
CA LEU A 87 -0.61 -15.74 -3.83
C LEU A 87 0.32 -14.52 -3.83
N SER A 88 -0.08 -13.44 -4.50
CA SER A 88 0.69 -12.20 -4.53
C SER A 88 0.56 -11.41 -3.22
N THR A 89 1.49 -10.47 -2.97
CA THR A 89 1.41 -9.54 -1.83
C THR A 89 0.13 -8.72 -1.81
N SER A 90 -0.30 -8.24 -2.97
CA SER A 90 -1.56 -7.51 -3.10
C SER A 90 -2.78 -8.41 -2.87
N GLY A 91 -2.72 -9.65 -3.36
CA GLY A 91 -3.75 -10.67 -3.11
C GLY A 91 -3.86 -11.01 -1.62
N LEU A 92 -2.74 -11.20 -0.94
CA LEU A 92 -2.74 -11.42 0.52
C LEU A 92 -3.38 -10.27 1.27
N THR A 93 -2.98 -9.04 0.96
CA THR A 93 -3.54 -7.83 1.59
C THR A 93 -5.04 -7.70 1.33
N GLU A 94 -5.49 -7.98 0.10
CA GLU A 94 -6.91 -7.93 -0.24
C GLU A 94 -7.70 -9.03 0.50
N PHE A 95 -7.15 -10.23 0.61
CA PHE A 95 -7.76 -11.32 1.36
C PHE A 95 -8.00 -10.95 2.82
N TYR A 96 -6.99 -10.40 3.50
CA TYR A 96 -7.14 -9.97 4.90
C TYR A 96 -8.01 -8.71 5.07
N ARG A 97 -8.11 -7.88 4.04
CA ARG A 97 -9.01 -6.72 4.04
C ARG A 97 -10.46 -7.14 3.89
N ASN A 98 -10.73 -8.02 2.94
CA ASN A 98 -12.07 -8.51 2.63
C ASN A 98 -11.97 -9.78 1.76
N GLU A 99 -12.26 -10.93 2.36
CA GLU A 99 -12.17 -12.24 1.68
C GLU A 99 -13.09 -12.32 0.45
N TYR A 100 -14.28 -11.70 0.51
CA TYR A 100 -15.21 -11.66 -0.62
C TYR A 100 -14.67 -10.80 -1.78
N SER A 101 -14.07 -9.64 -1.48
CA SER A 101 -13.43 -8.81 -2.49
C SER A 101 -12.24 -9.53 -3.15
N TYR A 102 -11.47 -10.29 -2.37
CA TYR A 102 -10.43 -11.17 -2.90
C TYR A 102 -11.01 -12.19 -3.88
N PHE A 103 -12.11 -12.86 -3.51
CA PHE A 103 -12.79 -13.83 -4.37
C PHE A 103 -13.21 -13.21 -5.70
N LEU A 104 -13.85 -12.04 -5.66
CA LEU A 104 -14.29 -11.36 -6.89
C LEU A 104 -13.09 -10.99 -7.80
N ARG A 105 -12.03 -10.42 -7.23
CA ARG A 105 -10.91 -9.86 -8.00
C ARG A 105 -9.89 -10.91 -8.43
N TYR A 106 -9.52 -11.81 -7.53
CA TYR A 106 -8.40 -12.74 -7.74
C TYR A 106 -8.85 -14.15 -8.16
N VAL A 107 -10.05 -14.57 -7.78
CA VAL A 107 -10.58 -15.88 -8.17
C VAL A 107 -11.44 -15.79 -9.42
N LEU A 108 -12.41 -14.86 -9.45
CA LEU A 108 -13.28 -14.65 -10.60
C LEU A 108 -12.68 -13.72 -11.66
N GLY A 109 -11.60 -13.00 -11.35
CA GLY A 109 -10.93 -12.09 -12.28
C GLY A 109 -11.74 -10.85 -12.63
N LEU A 110 -12.72 -10.48 -11.80
CA LEU A 110 -13.51 -9.27 -12.04
C LEU A 110 -12.64 -8.03 -11.84
N GLN A 111 -12.56 -7.21 -12.86
CA GLN A 111 -11.81 -5.96 -12.85
C GLN A 111 -12.73 -4.79 -13.13
N GLU A 112 -12.48 -3.69 -12.45
CA GLU A 112 -13.09 -2.41 -12.83
C GLU A 112 -12.55 -1.98 -14.20
N GLU A 113 -13.40 -1.34 -15.00
CA GLU A 113 -12.97 -0.78 -16.28
C GLU A 113 -11.84 0.23 -16.05
N VAL A 114 -10.68 -0.04 -16.62
CA VAL A 114 -9.54 0.88 -16.54
C VAL A 114 -9.79 2.05 -17.47
N ARG A 115 -10.09 3.21 -16.91
CA ARG A 115 -10.14 4.47 -17.66
C ARG A 115 -8.80 5.18 -17.53
N LEU A 116 -8.23 5.56 -18.64
CA LEU A 116 -7.05 6.42 -18.67
C LEU A 116 -7.47 7.83 -18.22
N ARG A 117 -7.12 8.18 -16.99
CA ARG A 117 -7.43 9.48 -16.40
C ARG A 117 -6.34 9.87 -15.39
N PRO A 118 -6.18 11.17 -15.09
CA PRO A 118 -5.23 11.64 -14.10
C PRO A 118 -5.73 11.31 -12.68
N ASP A 119 -5.47 10.09 -12.22
CA ASP A 119 -5.79 9.64 -10.87
C ASP A 119 -4.52 9.20 -10.11
N ALA A 120 -4.66 8.89 -8.82
CA ALA A 120 -3.53 8.52 -7.97
C ALA A 120 -2.73 7.31 -8.50
N ARG A 121 -3.39 6.37 -9.20
CA ARG A 121 -2.73 5.21 -9.79
C ARG A 121 -1.88 5.63 -11.00
N SER A 122 -2.43 6.43 -11.89
CA SER A 122 -1.72 6.94 -13.08
C SER A 122 -0.54 7.81 -12.67
N HIS A 123 -0.70 8.64 -11.63
CA HIS A 123 0.37 9.47 -11.08
C HIS A 123 1.51 8.61 -10.51
N GLY A 124 1.17 7.57 -9.73
CA GLY A 124 2.14 6.61 -9.24
C GLY A 124 2.90 5.92 -10.36
N ASN A 125 2.20 5.38 -11.35
CA ASN A 125 2.81 4.71 -12.51
C ASN A 125 3.75 5.64 -13.29
N PHE A 126 3.36 6.92 -13.47
CA PHE A 126 4.18 7.92 -14.14
C PHE A 126 5.51 8.15 -13.40
N LEU A 127 5.46 8.38 -12.09
CA LEU A 127 6.65 8.59 -11.28
C LEU A 127 7.54 7.34 -11.22
N HIS A 128 6.96 6.15 -11.02
CA HIS A 128 7.70 4.89 -11.06
C HIS A 128 8.45 4.72 -12.38
N ARG A 129 7.77 4.98 -13.50
CA ARG A 129 8.37 4.87 -14.84
C ARG A 129 9.54 5.84 -15.03
N ILE A 130 9.44 7.06 -14.49
CA ILE A 130 10.55 8.04 -14.53
C ILE A 130 11.77 7.50 -13.79
N PHE A 131 11.60 7.00 -12.55
CA PHE A 131 12.72 6.50 -11.75
C PHE A 131 13.32 5.22 -12.33
N GLU A 132 12.49 4.27 -12.74
CA GLU A 132 12.93 3.06 -13.45
C GLU A 132 13.84 3.42 -14.63
N ARG A 133 13.41 4.39 -15.44
CA ARG A 133 14.17 4.80 -16.61
C ARG A 133 15.45 5.56 -16.24
N ALA A 134 15.37 6.51 -15.32
CA ALA A 134 16.53 7.32 -14.90
C ALA A 134 17.66 6.46 -14.35
N LEU A 135 17.32 5.41 -13.63
CA LEU A 135 18.30 4.51 -13.04
C LEU A 135 18.89 3.53 -14.06
N LYS A 136 18.13 3.13 -15.09
CA LYS A 136 18.61 2.27 -16.20
C LYS A 136 19.47 2.99 -17.24
N LEU A 137 19.41 4.33 -17.30
CA LEU A 137 20.25 5.10 -18.21
C LEU A 137 21.75 4.98 -17.83
N PRO A 138 22.67 5.05 -18.82
CA PRO A 138 24.09 4.86 -18.58
C PRO A 138 24.65 5.78 -17.51
N ALA A 139 25.46 5.23 -16.60
CA ALA A 139 26.04 5.95 -15.47
C ALA A 139 27.10 6.99 -15.87
N GLU A 140 27.50 7.06 -17.13
CA GLU A 140 28.39 8.07 -17.71
C GLU A 140 27.82 9.48 -17.57
N ASN A 141 26.51 9.60 -17.60
CA ASN A 141 25.80 10.86 -17.37
C ASN A 141 25.56 11.07 -15.87
N SER A 142 25.54 12.33 -15.44
CA SER A 142 25.16 12.65 -14.05
C SER A 142 23.72 12.17 -13.79
N PHE A 143 23.39 11.89 -12.52
CA PHE A 143 22.05 11.45 -12.18
C PHE A 143 20.97 12.48 -12.59
N ASP A 144 21.27 13.79 -12.48
CA ASP A 144 20.35 14.84 -12.88
C ASP A 144 20.09 14.83 -14.40
N GLN A 145 21.12 14.60 -15.21
CA GLN A 145 20.95 14.46 -16.66
C GLN A 145 20.10 13.25 -17.02
N ARG A 146 20.33 12.12 -16.34
CA ARG A 146 19.53 10.89 -16.53
C ARG A 146 18.08 11.10 -16.12
N LEU A 147 17.85 11.79 -14.99
CA LEU A 147 16.51 12.10 -14.53
C LEU A 147 15.74 13.00 -15.51
N GLU A 148 16.34 14.09 -15.97
CA GLU A 148 15.70 14.99 -16.94
C GLU A 148 15.44 14.30 -18.30
N GLN A 149 16.36 13.41 -18.73
CA GLN A 149 16.12 12.58 -19.90
C GLN A 149 14.95 11.64 -19.70
N ALA A 150 14.90 10.94 -18.55
CA ALA A 150 13.82 10.02 -18.20
C ALA A 150 12.46 10.73 -18.11
N ILE A 151 12.41 11.93 -17.53
CA ILE A 151 11.24 12.79 -17.48
C ILE A 151 10.74 13.09 -18.89
N LYS A 152 11.64 13.54 -19.76
CA LYS A 152 11.29 13.87 -21.15
C LYS A 152 10.73 12.67 -21.90
N GLU A 153 11.42 11.53 -21.84
CA GLU A 153 11.03 10.33 -22.57
C GLU A 153 9.72 9.74 -22.04
N THR A 154 9.56 9.65 -20.70
CA THR A 154 8.32 9.14 -20.09
C THR A 154 7.13 10.06 -20.37
N SER A 155 7.34 11.37 -20.38
CA SER A 155 6.30 12.35 -20.73
C SER A 155 5.77 12.20 -22.15
N GLN A 156 6.53 11.59 -23.05
CA GLN A 156 6.20 11.36 -24.45
C GLN A 156 5.63 9.94 -24.69
N GLU A 157 5.58 9.10 -23.68
CA GLU A 157 4.90 7.80 -23.81
C GLU A 157 3.41 8.03 -24.06
N ARG A 158 2.86 7.35 -25.07
CA ARG A 158 1.48 7.54 -25.54
C ARG A 158 0.43 7.49 -24.43
N GLU A 159 0.63 6.61 -23.45
CA GLU A 159 -0.27 6.45 -22.32
C GLU A 159 -0.30 7.73 -21.47
N PHE A 160 0.86 8.20 -21.04
CA PHE A 160 0.99 9.39 -20.19
C PHE A 160 0.68 10.68 -20.92
N GLU A 161 1.06 10.78 -22.19
CA GLU A 161 0.68 11.89 -23.03
C GLU A 161 -0.84 12.03 -23.13
N ALA A 162 -1.56 10.93 -23.38
CA ALA A 162 -3.02 10.93 -23.46
C ALA A 162 -3.66 11.36 -22.13
N ILE A 163 -3.17 10.86 -20.99
CA ILE A 163 -3.69 11.19 -19.66
C ILE A 163 -3.50 12.69 -19.35
N TYR A 164 -2.32 13.23 -19.60
CA TYR A 164 -1.98 14.58 -19.16
C TYR A 164 -2.26 15.68 -20.20
N GLN A 165 -2.67 15.33 -21.42
CA GLN A 165 -3.19 16.29 -22.40
C GLN A 165 -4.71 16.44 -22.36
N GLU A 166 -5.42 15.65 -21.56
CA GLU A 166 -6.89 15.64 -21.51
C GLU A 166 -7.48 17.00 -21.10
N SER A 167 -6.83 17.72 -20.19
CA SER A 167 -7.30 19.00 -19.67
C SER A 167 -6.16 19.89 -19.16
N LEU A 168 -6.42 21.18 -18.95
CA LEU A 168 -5.46 22.10 -18.32
C LEU A 168 -5.12 21.67 -16.87
N GLU A 169 -6.08 21.11 -16.14
CA GLU A 169 -5.86 20.59 -14.80
C GLU A 169 -4.91 19.38 -14.82
N ALA A 170 -5.07 18.48 -15.80
CA ALA A 170 -4.18 17.35 -15.98
C ALA A 170 -2.76 17.80 -16.36
N GLN A 171 -2.62 18.82 -17.21
CA GLN A 171 -1.32 19.41 -17.55
C GLN A 171 -0.66 20.04 -16.33
N PHE A 172 -1.40 20.81 -15.52
CA PHE A 172 -0.89 21.36 -14.27
C PHE A 172 -0.46 20.27 -13.30
N THR A 173 -1.26 19.23 -13.15
CA THR A 173 -0.92 18.06 -12.31
C THR A 173 0.37 17.40 -12.76
N LYS A 174 0.58 17.27 -14.07
CA LYS A 174 1.85 16.76 -14.60
C LYS A 174 3.04 17.59 -14.16
N GLU A 175 2.98 18.93 -14.26
CA GLU A 175 4.08 19.80 -13.82
C GLU A 175 4.39 19.61 -12.31
N VAL A 176 3.36 19.47 -11.46
CA VAL A 176 3.54 19.15 -10.05
C VAL A 176 4.26 17.80 -9.86
N LEU A 177 3.88 16.78 -10.64
CA LEU A 177 4.54 15.47 -10.59
C LEU A 177 6.00 15.52 -11.05
N LEU A 178 6.33 16.38 -12.03
CA LEU A 178 7.73 16.59 -12.44
C LEU A 178 8.56 17.22 -11.33
N ASP A 179 8.00 18.15 -10.56
CA ASP A 179 8.67 18.73 -9.40
C ASP A 179 8.84 17.69 -8.26
N VAL A 180 7.84 16.84 -8.05
CA VAL A 180 7.96 15.67 -7.16
C VAL A 180 9.11 14.76 -7.60
N ALA A 181 9.22 14.46 -8.90
CA ALA A 181 10.29 13.63 -9.43
C ALA A 181 11.67 14.24 -9.17
N ARG A 182 11.83 15.56 -9.39
CA ARG A 182 13.10 16.27 -9.13
C ARG A 182 13.47 16.28 -7.65
N THR A 183 12.49 16.51 -6.77
CA THR A 183 12.69 16.50 -5.32
C THR A 183 13.07 15.12 -4.81
N THR A 184 12.39 14.08 -5.27
CA THR A 184 12.74 12.68 -4.94
C THR A 184 14.12 12.33 -5.49
N GLY A 185 14.43 12.76 -6.72
CA GLY A 185 15.73 12.58 -7.35
C GLY A 185 16.88 13.20 -6.55
N HIS A 186 16.62 14.33 -5.88
CA HIS A 186 17.61 14.95 -4.99
C HIS A 186 18.02 14.00 -3.84
N ILE A 187 17.07 13.28 -3.25
CA ILE A 187 17.38 12.27 -2.21
C ILE A 187 18.25 11.16 -2.77
N LEU A 188 17.89 10.62 -3.93
CA LEU A 188 18.64 9.53 -4.57
C LEU A 188 20.09 9.95 -4.85
N ARG A 189 20.30 11.18 -5.33
CA ARG A 189 21.61 11.71 -5.62
C ARG A 189 22.49 11.91 -4.38
N HIS A 190 21.89 12.34 -3.26
CA HIS A 190 22.63 12.71 -2.06
C HIS A 190 22.76 11.58 -1.03
N ASN A 191 22.07 10.48 -1.22
CA ASN A 191 22.20 9.32 -0.35
C ASN A 191 23.46 8.51 -0.71
N LEU A 192 24.60 9.01 -0.29
CA LEU A 192 25.91 8.45 -0.63
C LEU A 192 26.24 7.15 0.12
N ALA A 193 25.47 6.79 1.13
CA ALA A 193 25.70 5.58 1.94
C ALA A 193 25.37 4.29 1.19
N ILE A 194 24.56 4.39 0.14
CA ILE A 194 24.07 3.24 -0.63
C ILE A 194 24.57 3.23 -2.07
N GLU A 195 24.42 2.07 -2.69
CA GLU A 195 24.52 1.84 -4.12
C GLU A 195 23.25 1.08 -4.54
N THR A 196 22.53 1.58 -5.56
CA THR A 196 21.42 0.83 -6.16
C THR A 196 21.99 -0.29 -7.02
N ILE A 197 21.63 -1.52 -6.69
CA ILE A 197 22.17 -2.71 -7.38
C ILE A 197 21.18 -3.34 -8.34
N GLN A 198 19.87 -3.14 -8.10
CA GLN A 198 18.84 -3.68 -8.96
C GLN A 198 17.57 -2.84 -8.87
N GLU A 199 16.88 -2.73 -10.01
CA GLU A 199 15.59 -2.07 -10.15
C GLU A 199 14.60 -3.01 -10.76
N GLU A 200 13.32 -2.84 -10.38
CA GLU A 200 12.25 -3.64 -10.92
C GLU A 200 12.53 -5.15 -10.78
N ALA A 201 13.17 -5.53 -9.66
CA ALA A 201 13.60 -6.89 -9.39
C ALA A 201 12.39 -7.81 -9.21
N THR A 202 12.24 -8.78 -10.08
CA THR A 202 11.19 -9.79 -9.96
C THR A 202 11.66 -10.95 -9.09
N PHE A 203 10.81 -11.43 -8.20
CA PHE A 203 11.06 -12.60 -7.36
C PHE A 203 9.93 -13.62 -7.48
N GLY A 204 10.18 -14.83 -6.99
CA GLY A 204 9.19 -15.90 -6.94
C GLY A 204 9.11 -16.72 -8.23
N GLY A 205 10.23 -17.24 -8.69
CA GLY A 205 10.32 -18.21 -9.78
C GLY A 205 9.56 -19.51 -9.47
N LYS A 206 9.38 -20.36 -10.51
CA LYS A 206 8.65 -21.62 -10.38
C LYS A 206 9.33 -22.63 -9.46
N ASP A 207 10.65 -22.56 -9.33
CA ASP A 207 11.44 -23.61 -8.71
C ASP A 207 11.54 -23.48 -7.18
N GLN A 208 11.01 -22.41 -6.59
CA GLN A 208 11.13 -22.16 -5.17
C GLN A 208 9.78 -21.81 -4.52
N ALA A 209 9.26 -22.76 -3.75
CA ALA A 209 8.07 -22.54 -2.94
C ALA A 209 8.35 -21.49 -1.86
N PHE A 210 7.43 -20.55 -1.68
CA PHE A 210 7.51 -19.57 -0.60
C PHE A 210 7.22 -20.23 0.75
N ILE A 211 6.20 -21.09 0.81
CA ILE A 211 5.89 -21.95 1.95
C ILE A 211 5.34 -23.29 1.47
N GLN A 212 5.39 -24.30 2.35
CA GLN A 212 4.65 -25.55 2.17
C GLN A 212 3.51 -25.64 3.19
N LEU A 213 2.35 -26.09 2.72
CA LEU A 213 1.19 -26.38 3.55
C LEU A 213 1.32 -27.78 4.17
N ASP A 214 0.58 -28.05 5.23
CA ASP A 214 0.61 -29.34 5.92
C ASP A 214 0.16 -30.51 5.05
N ASN A 215 -0.63 -30.24 4.02
CA ASN A 215 -1.02 -31.23 3.00
C ASN A 215 0.03 -31.48 1.91
N GLY A 216 1.23 -30.90 2.04
CA GLY A 216 2.33 -31.02 1.08
C GLY A 216 2.23 -30.08 -0.13
N ARG A 217 1.16 -29.28 -0.25
CA ARG A 217 1.02 -28.34 -1.38
C ARG A 217 1.92 -27.11 -1.19
N SER A 218 2.59 -26.73 -2.25
CA SER A 218 3.44 -25.53 -2.26
C SER A 218 2.63 -24.28 -2.55
N VAL A 219 2.94 -23.21 -1.83
CA VAL A 219 2.47 -21.84 -2.09
C VAL A 219 3.62 -21.03 -2.65
N HIS A 220 3.40 -20.42 -3.78
CA HIS A 220 4.36 -19.55 -4.46
C HIS A 220 3.92 -18.11 -4.32
N VAL A 221 4.87 -17.22 -4.07
CA VAL A 221 4.64 -15.78 -4.02
C VAL A 221 5.43 -15.15 -5.15
N ARG A 222 4.73 -14.35 -5.96
CA ARG A 222 5.36 -13.57 -7.03
C ARG A 222 5.21 -12.10 -6.73
N GLY A 223 6.21 -11.36 -7.05
CA GLY A 223 6.18 -9.93 -6.91
C GLY A 223 7.34 -9.25 -7.63
N LYS A 224 7.36 -7.96 -7.49
CA LYS A 224 8.34 -7.08 -8.06
C LYS A 224 8.73 -6.06 -7.00
N VAL A 225 10.01 -5.90 -6.79
CA VAL A 225 10.60 -4.90 -5.90
C VAL A 225 11.03 -3.73 -6.76
N ASP A 226 10.62 -2.53 -6.40
CA ASP A 226 10.94 -1.36 -7.23
C ASP A 226 12.44 -1.11 -7.28
N ARG A 227 13.13 -1.24 -6.12
CA ARG A 227 14.57 -1.03 -6.05
C ARG A 227 15.22 -1.84 -4.92
N ILE A 228 16.40 -2.37 -5.19
CA ILE A 228 17.27 -3.00 -4.21
C ILE A 228 18.55 -2.18 -4.10
N ASP A 229 18.87 -1.76 -2.88
CA ASP A 229 20.06 -1.02 -2.53
C ASP A 229 21.02 -1.86 -1.70
N ARG A 230 22.31 -1.53 -1.80
CA ARG A 230 23.38 -2.11 -0.99
C ARG A 230 24.07 -1.02 -0.19
N LEU A 231 24.25 -1.24 1.11
CA LEU A 231 25.13 -0.38 1.92
C LEU A 231 26.58 -0.53 1.47
N LYS A 232 27.27 0.60 1.27
CA LYS A 232 28.68 0.60 0.90
C LYS A 232 29.60 0.20 2.05
N ALA A 233 29.13 0.33 3.28
CA ALA A 233 29.90 0.05 4.50
C ALA A 233 30.20 -1.43 4.67
N ASP A 234 29.23 -2.31 4.43
CA ASP A 234 29.30 -3.74 4.76
C ASP A 234 28.58 -4.65 3.77
N GLY A 235 27.98 -4.07 2.74
CA GLY A 235 27.28 -4.81 1.70
C GLY A 235 25.85 -5.24 2.07
N ALA A 236 25.29 -4.80 3.21
CA ALA A 236 23.95 -5.14 3.60
C ALA A 236 22.92 -4.67 2.57
N ILE A 237 21.88 -5.48 2.33
CA ILE A 237 20.86 -5.26 1.32
C ILE A 237 19.64 -4.57 1.94
N GLY A 238 19.10 -3.61 1.22
CA GLY A 238 17.83 -2.98 1.56
C GLY A 238 16.87 -2.93 0.37
N VAL A 239 15.59 -3.00 0.68
CA VAL A 239 14.52 -2.97 -0.31
C VAL A 239 13.79 -1.64 -0.22
N VAL A 240 13.56 -1.02 -1.36
CA VAL A 240 12.79 0.22 -1.47
C VAL A 240 11.59 0.03 -2.37
N ASP A 241 10.46 0.49 -1.89
CA ASP A 241 9.20 0.54 -2.63
C ASP A 241 8.72 2.00 -2.67
N TYR A 242 8.48 2.52 -3.85
CA TYR A 242 8.04 3.89 -4.04
C TYR A 242 6.53 4.01 -3.79
N LYS A 243 6.11 5.06 -3.10
CA LYS A 243 4.71 5.33 -2.81
C LYS A 243 4.31 6.75 -3.19
N SER A 244 3.21 6.90 -3.89
CA SER A 244 2.62 8.22 -4.25
C SER A 244 1.85 8.88 -3.11
N SER A 245 1.78 8.27 -1.94
CA SER A 245 1.13 8.79 -0.75
C SER A 245 1.88 8.36 0.50
N LEU A 246 1.69 9.12 1.60
CA LEU A 246 2.32 8.80 2.88
C LEU A 246 1.97 7.38 3.31
N THR A 247 2.96 6.52 3.28
CA THR A 247 2.85 5.12 3.67
C THR A 247 3.89 4.82 4.73
N GLN A 248 3.44 4.23 5.83
CA GLN A 248 4.30 3.82 6.93
C GLN A 248 4.04 2.36 7.25
N PHE A 249 5.10 1.65 7.62
CA PHE A 249 4.94 0.31 8.17
C PHE A 249 4.35 0.42 9.59
N GLN A 250 3.28 -0.33 9.83
CA GLN A 250 2.59 -0.36 11.11
C GLN A 250 2.40 -1.80 11.57
N PHE A 251 3.00 -2.17 12.69
CA PHE A 251 2.88 -3.52 13.25
C PHE A 251 1.42 -3.98 13.48
N PRO A 252 0.49 -3.15 13.99
CA PRO A 252 -0.91 -3.56 14.09
C PRO A 252 -1.54 -3.94 12.75
N HIS A 253 -1.23 -3.21 11.68
CA HIS A 253 -1.69 -3.57 10.34
C HIS A 253 -1.02 -4.85 9.83
N PHE A 254 0.27 -5.00 10.06
CA PHE A 254 1.01 -6.20 9.69
C PHE A 254 0.45 -7.45 10.38
N PHE A 255 0.23 -7.41 11.68
CA PHE A 255 -0.35 -8.55 12.43
C PHE A 255 -1.75 -8.93 11.97
N ASN A 256 -2.47 -8.01 11.34
CA ASN A 256 -3.76 -8.26 10.69
C ASN A 256 -3.65 -8.54 9.18
N GLY A 257 -2.46 -8.79 8.64
CA GLY A 257 -2.25 -9.15 7.24
C GLY A 257 -2.34 -8.00 6.24
N LEU A 258 -2.44 -6.74 6.71
CA LEU A 258 -2.68 -5.57 5.85
C LEU A 258 -1.39 -4.84 5.41
N ASN A 259 -0.24 -5.22 5.93
CA ASN A 259 1.04 -4.55 5.67
C ASN A 259 2.19 -5.56 5.48
N SER A 260 1.96 -6.58 4.65
CA SER A 260 2.90 -7.69 4.43
C SER A 260 3.90 -7.46 3.30
N GLN A 261 3.83 -6.34 2.59
CA GLN A 261 4.64 -6.08 1.39
C GLN A 261 6.15 -6.11 1.70
N LEU A 262 6.60 -5.25 2.60
CA LEU A 262 8.03 -5.16 2.96
C LEU A 262 8.58 -6.48 3.56
N PRO A 263 7.89 -7.13 4.54
CA PRO A 263 8.32 -8.43 5.03
C PRO A 263 8.39 -9.52 3.96
N THR A 264 7.48 -9.49 2.97
CA THR A 264 7.49 -10.44 1.86
C THR A 264 8.71 -10.26 0.96
N TYR A 265 9.07 -9.02 0.65
CA TYR A 265 10.28 -8.72 -0.14
C TYR A 265 11.53 -9.22 0.56
N LEU A 266 11.69 -8.94 1.86
CA LEU A 266 12.81 -9.44 2.66
C LEU A 266 12.84 -10.97 2.70
N ALA A 267 11.69 -11.62 2.91
CA ALA A 267 11.58 -13.07 2.92
C ALA A 267 11.92 -13.70 1.56
N ALA A 268 11.55 -13.06 0.46
CA ALA A 268 11.87 -13.51 -0.88
C ALA A 268 13.37 -13.46 -1.15
N LEU A 269 14.01 -12.31 -0.91
CA LEU A 269 15.45 -12.15 -1.10
C LEU A 269 16.27 -13.09 -0.20
N LYS A 270 15.81 -13.31 1.06
CA LYS A 270 16.46 -14.27 1.96
C LYS A 270 16.42 -15.68 1.40
N ARG A 271 15.34 -16.09 0.73
CA ARG A 271 15.23 -17.39 0.06
C ARG A 271 16.12 -17.50 -1.18
N GLU A 272 16.33 -16.39 -1.87
CA GLU A 272 17.24 -16.30 -3.01
C GLU A 272 18.72 -16.32 -2.62
N GLY A 273 19.03 -16.33 -1.31
CA GLY A 273 20.37 -16.50 -0.77
C GLY A 273 20.94 -15.28 -0.06
N GLU A 274 20.25 -14.15 -0.05
CA GLU A 274 20.69 -12.98 0.70
C GLU A 274 20.60 -13.22 2.21
N GLN A 275 21.64 -12.86 2.93
CA GLN A 275 21.73 -13.09 4.37
C GLN A 275 21.91 -11.83 5.19
N ASN A 276 22.47 -10.78 4.59
CA ASN A 276 22.75 -9.52 5.27
C ASN A 276 21.81 -8.42 4.79
N PHE A 277 20.98 -7.93 5.71
CA PHE A 277 19.97 -6.91 5.39
C PHE A 277 20.17 -5.69 6.29
N PHE A 278 19.92 -4.49 5.75
CA PHE A 278 19.79 -3.28 6.57
C PHE A 278 18.33 -2.84 6.74
N GLY A 279 17.41 -3.30 5.89
CA GLY A 279 16.00 -3.01 6.05
C GLY A 279 15.15 -3.15 4.81
N ALA A 280 13.87 -2.79 4.96
CA ALA A 280 12.92 -2.60 3.87
C ALA A 280 12.08 -1.36 4.13
N MET A 281 11.88 -0.54 3.13
CA MET A 281 11.35 0.80 3.34
C MET A 281 10.50 1.30 2.18
N TYR A 282 9.62 2.22 2.50
CA TYR A 282 8.89 3.05 1.56
C TYR A 282 9.62 4.38 1.36
N LEU A 283 9.66 4.86 0.13
CA LEU A 283 10.01 6.23 -0.19
C LEU A 283 8.79 6.92 -0.77
N GLU A 284 8.27 7.90 -0.03
CA GLU A 284 7.15 8.70 -0.48
C GLU A 284 7.58 9.63 -1.61
N MET A 285 6.86 9.56 -2.72
CA MET A 285 6.96 10.47 -3.85
C MET A 285 5.82 11.48 -3.77
N ALA A 286 5.94 12.46 -2.90
CA ALA A 286 4.95 13.51 -2.72
C ALA A 286 5.63 14.87 -2.66
N GLU A 287 4.88 15.91 -3.02
CA GLU A 287 5.35 17.27 -2.88
C GLU A 287 5.30 17.68 -1.40
N PRO A 288 6.45 17.92 -0.77
CA PRO A 288 6.46 18.38 0.60
C PRO A 288 5.95 19.82 0.69
N VAL A 289 4.99 20.05 1.57
CA VAL A 289 4.47 21.39 1.85
C VAL A 289 5.56 22.23 2.53
N GLN A 290 5.93 23.35 1.91
CA GLN A 290 6.93 24.26 2.43
C GLN A 290 6.37 25.66 2.72
N SER A 291 6.94 26.31 3.72
CA SER A 291 6.70 27.73 3.95
C SER A 291 7.50 28.56 2.93
N LEU A 292 6.82 29.38 2.16
CA LEU A 292 7.44 30.36 1.24
C LEU A 292 8.46 31.26 1.95
N LEU A 293 8.31 31.49 3.24
CA LEU A 293 9.23 32.31 4.05
C LEU A 293 10.58 31.62 4.30
N ALA A 294 10.65 30.30 4.19
CA ALA A 294 11.88 29.53 4.37
C ALA A 294 12.71 29.41 3.07
N VAL A 295 12.09 29.71 1.93
CA VAL A 295 12.68 29.47 0.60
C VAL A 295 13.41 30.73 0.11
N LYS A 296 14.74 30.67 0.02
CA LYS A 296 15.57 31.77 -0.47
C LYS A 296 15.93 31.66 -1.97
N SER A 297 15.82 30.47 -2.55
CA SER A 297 16.10 30.20 -3.95
C SER A 297 15.42 28.89 -4.37
N LEU A 298 15.22 28.66 -5.68
CA LEU A 298 14.63 27.43 -6.21
C LEU A 298 15.46 26.19 -5.82
N ALA A 299 16.78 26.27 -5.96
CA ALA A 299 17.66 25.17 -5.52
C ALA A 299 17.60 24.93 -4.01
N GLY A 300 17.49 26.02 -3.22
CA GLY A 300 17.27 25.91 -1.77
C GLY A 300 15.91 25.33 -1.41
N ALA A 301 14.87 25.57 -2.24
CA ALA A 301 13.56 24.99 -2.06
C ALA A 301 13.59 23.46 -2.18
N VAL A 302 14.22 22.93 -3.21
CA VAL A 302 14.35 21.48 -3.43
C VAL A 302 15.13 20.83 -2.29
N ALA A 303 16.26 21.43 -1.87
CA ALA A 303 17.06 20.92 -0.77
C ALA A 303 16.31 20.95 0.57
N GLU A 304 15.51 21.98 0.83
CA GLU A 304 14.69 22.08 2.04
C GLU A 304 13.54 21.08 2.01
N ALA A 305 12.89 20.94 0.85
CA ALA A 305 11.84 19.94 0.62
C ALA A 305 12.33 18.53 0.90
N SER A 306 13.50 18.17 0.38
CA SER A 306 14.06 16.84 0.55
C SER A 306 14.40 16.49 2.00
N LYS A 307 14.60 17.46 2.89
CA LYS A 307 14.85 17.20 4.32
C LYS A 307 13.66 16.59 5.04
N SER A 308 12.43 16.87 4.59
CA SER A 308 11.21 16.29 5.16
C SER A 308 10.89 14.91 4.60
N MET A 309 11.41 14.59 3.41
CA MET A 309 11.23 13.30 2.76
C MET A 309 12.26 12.31 3.30
N LYS A 310 11.78 11.20 3.85
CA LYS A 310 12.64 10.17 4.43
C LYS A 310 12.14 8.79 4.06
N TYR A 311 13.08 7.86 3.95
CA TYR A 311 12.76 6.44 3.92
C TYR A 311 12.05 6.04 5.22
N GLN A 312 10.86 5.45 5.09
CA GLN A 312 10.01 5.01 6.19
C GLN A 312 9.86 3.49 6.12
N GLY A 313 10.19 2.77 7.17
CA GLY A 313 10.06 1.31 7.10
C GLY A 313 10.67 0.59 8.28
N LEU A 314 11.17 -0.60 8.03
CA LEU A 314 11.81 -1.50 8.97
C LEU A 314 13.33 -1.46 8.76
N PHE A 315 14.08 -1.29 9.83
CA PHE A 315 15.54 -1.24 9.79
C PHE A 315 16.13 -2.22 10.80
N LEU A 316 17.24 -2.85 10.46
CA LEU A 316 17.97 -3.63 11.44
C LEU A 316 18.80 -2.69 12.35
N GLU A 317 18.68 -2.91 13.66
CA GLU A 317 19.31 -2.06 14.66
C GLU A 317 20.83 -1.98 14.47
N LYS A 318 21.48 -3.10 14.14
CA LYS A 318 22.91 -3.19 13.89
C LYS A 318 23.43 -2.28 12.77
N GLU A 319 22.55 -1.98 11.77
CA GLU A 319 22.89 -1.15 10.61
C GLU A 319 22.55 0.34 10.79
N SER A 320 21.90 0.70 11.90
CA SER A 320 21.40 2.07 12.14
C SER A 320 22.51 3.13 12.10
N SER A 321 23.75 2.78 12.46
CA SER A 321 24.90 3.69 12.41
C SER A 321 25.36 4.00 10.98
N HIS A 322 25.13 3.09 10.04
CA HIS A 322 25.50 3.23 8.63
C HIS A 322 24.47 4.02 7.83
N LEU A 323 23.23 4.15 8.35
CA LEU A 323 22.16 4.86 7.71
C LEU A 323 22.26 6.36 7.95
N GLY A 324 22.26 7.15 6.87
CA GLY A 324 22.35 8.60 6.90
C GLY A 324 21.06 9.31 7.37
N GLU A 325 21.01 10.62 7.12
CA GLU A 325 19.91 11.49 7.54
C GLU A 325 18.59 11.28 6.76
N PHE A 326 18.67 10.62 5.61
CA PHE A 326 17.50 10.32 4.78
C PHE A 326 16.61 9.20 5.31
N TYR A 327 17.03 8.52 6.39
CA TYR A 327 16.30 7.41 6.97
C TYR A 327 15.61 7.81 8.27
N ASN A 328 14.32 7.46 8.40
CA ASN A 328 13.59 7.67 9.64
C ASN A 328 13.91 6.53 10.63
N LYS A 329 14.92 6.73 11.44
CA LYS A 329 15.44 5.75 12.42
C LYS A 329 14.64 5.77 13.73
N ASN A 330 13.32 5.75 13.65
CA ASN A 330 12.47 5.61 14.83
C ASN A 330 12.73 4.24 15.49
N LYS A 331 13.02 4.22 16.79
CA LYS A 331 13.25 2.98 17.55
C LYS A 331 12.14 1.94 17.43
N ALA A 332 10.89 2.38 17.27
CA ALA A 332 9.76 1.49 17.08
C ALA A 332 9.83 0.64 15.80
N ASN A 333 10.65 1.04 14.83
CA ASN A 333 10.81 0.39 13.54
C ASN A 333 12.22 -0.23 13.36
N GLN A 334 13.04 -0.21 14.41
CA GLN A 334 14.31 -0.91 14.43
C GLN A 334 14.11 -2.30 15.01
N LEU A 335 14.70 -3.29 14.35
CA LEU A 335 14.56 -4.70 14.69
C LEU A 335 15.93 -5.29 15.05
N THR A 336 15.96 -6.09 16.09
CA THR A 336 17.06 -7.02 16.32
C THR A 336 17.03 -8.15 15.28
N ASP A 337 18.10 -8.91 15.16
CA ASP A 337 18.12 -10.07 14.24
C ASP A 337 17.07 -11.13 14.63
N GLU A 338 16.75 -11.28 15.91
CA GLU A 338 15.69 -12.18 16.38
C GLU A 338 14.30 -11.68 15.99
N GLU A 339 14.01 -10.41 16.23
CA GLU A 339 12.75 -9.78 15.84
C GLU A 339 12.54 -9.79 14.33
N PHE A 340 13.63 -9.59 13.57
CA PHE A 340 13.59 -9.72 12.12
C PHE A 340 13.20 -11.13 11.67
N GLN A 341 13.78 -12.17 12.29
CA GLN A 341 13.39 -13.55 11.98
C GLN A 341 11.93 -13.82 12.34
N LEU A 342 11.48 -13.40 13.52
CA LEU A 342 10.07 -13.52 13.94
C LEU A 342 9.11 -12.80 12.98
N LEU A 343 9.49 -11.64 12.46
CA LEU A 343 8.71 -10.91 11.46
C LEU A 343 8.53 -11.76 10.18
N LEU A 344 9.61 -12.37 9.69
CA LEU A 344 9.56 -13.21 8.50
C LEU A 344 8.74 -14.49 8.73
N ASP A 345 8.89 -15.12 9.88
CA ASP A 345 8.13 -16.31 10.24
C ASP A 345 6.63 -16.02 10.37
N TYR A 346 6.29 -14.90 11.00
CA TYR A 346 4.89 -14.45 11.06
C TYR A 346 4.31 -14.12 9.70
N ASN A 347 5.10 -13.47 8.82
CA ASN A 347 4.68 -13.23 7.45
C ASN A 347 4.39 -14.54 6.69
N ALA A 348 5.23 -15.55 6.85
CA ALA A 348 4.99 -16.89 6.30
C ALA A 348 3.72 -17.52 6.87
N HIS A 349 3.45 -17.35 8.18
CA HIS A 349 2.21 -17.80 8.82
C HIS A 349 0.96 -17.13 8.22
N LEU A 350 1.01 -15.82 7.93
CA LEU A 350 -0.09 -15.11 7.27
C LEU A 350 -0.39 -15.69 5.88
N TYR A 351 0.63 -15.97 5.09
CA TYR A 351 0.48 -16.62 3.78
C TYR A 351 -0.10 -18.03 3.93
N LYS A 352 0.40 -18.83 4.87
CA LYS A 352 -0.09 -20.18 5.13
C LYS A 352 -1.58 -20.17 5.45
N LYS A 353 -1.99 -19.36 6.43
CA LYS A 353 -3.39 -19.23 6.87
C LYS A 353 -4.32 -18.77 5.75
N ALA A 354 -3.91 -17.78 4.96
CA ALA A 354 -4.70 -17.31 3.82
C ALA A 354 -4.83 -18.40 2.75
N ALA A 355 -3.73 -19.06 2.39
CA ALA A 355 -3.71 -20.11 1.38
C ALA A 355 -4.60 -21.31 1.80
N GLU A 356 -4.56 -21.73 3.04
CA GLU A 356 -5.41 -22.80 3.56
C GLU A 356 -6.89 -22.47 3.42
N LYS A 357 -7.32 -21.25 3.82
CA LYS A 357 -8.71 -20.82 3.67
C LYS A 357 -9.15 -20.73 2.21
N ILE A 358 -8.31 -20.13 1.34
CA ILE A 358 -8.59 -20.00 -0.09
C ILE A 358 -8.76 -21.38 -0.73
N LEU A 359 -7.86 -22.32 -0.42
CA LEU A 359 -7.90 -23.68 -0.95
C LEU A 359 -9.03 -24.55 -0.35
N GLN A 360 -9.63 -24.11 0.73
CA GLN A 360 -10.87 -24.68 1.29
C GLN A 360 -12.13 -24.00 0.74
N GLY A 361 -11.99 -22.99 -0.10
CA GLY A 361 -13.11 -22.25 -0.67
C GLY A 361 -13.86 -21.36 0.32
N GLN A 362 -13.19 -20.96 1.38
CA GLN A 362 -13.76 -20.13 2.44
C GLN A 362 -13.50 -18.65 2.12
N PHE A 363 -14.56 -17.95 1.75
CA PHE A 363 -14.55 -16.51 1.46
C PHE A 363 -15.72 -15.86 2.20
N ALA A 364 -15.52 -15.47 3.44
CA ALA A 364 -16.57 -14.96 4.34
C ALA A 364 -16.87 -13.48 4.14
#